data_89c37307d6da21c9bff7a5cbe175c35d
#
_entry.id   89c37307d6da21c9bff7a5cbe175c35d
#
_cell.length_a   1.000
_cell.length_b   1.000
_cell.length_c   1.000
_cell.angle_alpha   90.00
_cell.angle_beta   90.00
_cell.angle_gamma   90.00
#
_symmetry.space_group_name_H-M   'P 1'
#
loop_
_entity.id
_entity.type
_entity.pdbx_description
1 polymer ?
#
loop_
_entity_poly.entity_id
_entity_poly.type
_entity_poly.pdbx_seq_one_letter_code
_entity_poly.pdbx_strand_id
1 'polypeptide(L)'
;MKIRAISLFCVVTLLFSVASWRIYDIVANSDVTVTGQYTTSKLTVCEPRGNIYDRNGNKLVDAQVRYVAAVSPNLSTINEINKKLGKAATTALEMLSGGKPTVIDATADFSCDESILFRVPVRYSTDQLAAHLIGYADLSGHGVTGVELAYDDLLTAEEPVTVTYTVDATGRPLSGVEPAVSGTTDVKTGVILTIDSALQKIAEQAAPDLGTGTVIIMDPSSGDILAMASVPDYSPLNVAASLNNSSAPLVNRALASYNVGSVFKILVAAAALDGGVSAQFENTCTGSVKIGENLFGCHEYGGHGTIDMKKALCGSCNPYFISLAERIGGEKILTLCENLGFGTKRALANNLFTAKSTLPKKETVTAQPAALANFAFGQGELLLTPVDVAVMTAMIANGGYAVTPKAVCGVMLADGGVKEYYTDKPSRVISENAAKSVAEMMCAVVSEGTGGAAMPNVGGAGGKTATAEAGYKVDGEKVNQCWFSGFYPAENPKYVITVLGENGESGAKTAAPVFKRVCDGIYEAGIA
;
A
#
# COMPACT_ATOMS: atom_id res chain seq x y z
N MET A 1 -80.82 21.28 61.01
CA MET A 1 -80.39 20.74 59.69
C MET A 1 -79.99 21.85 58.66
N LYS A 2 -80.75 22.94 58.53
CA LYS A 2 -80.49 23.99 57.50
C LYS A 2 -79.12 24.64 57.68
N ILE A 3 -78.62 24.99 58.85
CA ILE A 3 -77.33 25.65 59.08
C ILE A 3 -76.18 24.72 58.70
N ARG A 4 -76.26 23.43 59.00
CA ARG A 4 -75.21 22.44 58.64
C ARG A 4 -75.10 22.23 57.15
N ALA A 5 -76.26 22.27 56.39
CA ALA A 5 -76.27 22.17 54.96
C ALA A 5 -75.70 23.44 54.28
N ILE A 6 -75.93 24.62 54.87
CA ILE A 6 -75.41 25.89 54.38
C ILE A 6 -73.88 25.92 54.61
N SER A 7 -73.42 25.49 55.79
CA SER A 7 -71.98 25.42 56.11
C SER A 7 -71.26 24.47 55.12
N LEU A 8 -71.85 23.30 54.87
CA LEU A 8 -71.27 22.34 53.91
C LEU A 8 -71.21 22.92 52.51
N PHE A 9 -72.27 23.58 52.05
CA PHE A 9 -72.32 24.23 50.78
C PHE A 9 -71.27 25.33 50.65
N CYS A 10 -71.07 26.17 51.64
CA CYS A 10 -70.01 27.20 51.67
C CYS A 10 -68.61 26.59 51.61
N VAL A 11 -68.36 25.50 52.32
CA VAL A 11 -67.08 24.80 52.26
C VAL A 11 -66.79 24.21 50.88
N VAL A 12 -67.80 23.54 50.28
CA VAL A 12 -67.67 22.98 48.92
C VAL A 12 -67.45 24.08 47.90
N THR A 13 -68.16 25.19 47.98
CA THR A 13 -67.97 26.34 47.07
C THR A 13 -66.59 26.98 47.21
N LEU A 14 -66.12 27.09 48.46
CA LEU A 14 -64.77 27.59 48.70
C LEU A 14 -63.71 26.66 48.12
N LEU A 15 -63.83 25.34 48.29
CA LEU A 15 -62.92 24.37 47.73
C LEU A 15 -62.91 24.41 46.20
N PHE A 16 -64.10 24.53 45.58
CA PHE A 16 -64.22 24.71 44.11
C PHE A 16 -63.58 26.01 43.63
N SER A 17 -63.78 27.11 44.38
CA SER A 17 -63.16 28.41 44.03
C SER A 17 -61.65 28.34 44.13
N VAL A 18 -61.10 27.69 45.16
CA VAL A 18 -59.65 27.47 45.30
C VAL A 18 -59.10 26.56 44.20
N ALA A 19 -59.83 25.50 43.87
CA ALA A 19 -59.42 24.63 42.76
C ALA A 19 -59.43 25.34 41.41
N SER A 20 -60.51 26.11 41.14
CA SER A 20 -60.61 26.94 39.92
C SER A 20 -59.55 28.00 39.82
N TRP A 21 -59.24 28.68 40.95
CA TRP A 21 -58.14 29.64 41.01
C TRP A 21 -56.81 28.98 40.78
N ARG A 22 -56.58 27.78 41.33
CA ARG A 22 -55.34 27.01 41.14
C ARG A 22 -55.18 26.58 39.69
N ILE A 23 -56.23 26.15 39.02
CA ILE A 23 -56.23 25.82 37.61
C ILE A 23 -55.92 27.07 36.78
N TYR A 24 -56.58 28.19 37.08
CA TYR A 24 -56.31 29.46 36.42
C TYR A 24 -54.84 29.92 36.62
N ASP A 25 -54.32 29.83 37.84
CA ASP A 25 -52.95 30.18 38.19
C ASP A 25 -51.96 29.29 37.40
N ILE A 26 -52.22 28.00 37.30
CA ILE A 26 -51.41 27.05 36.50
C ILE A 26 -51.48 27.42 34.98
N VAL A 27 -52.62 27.77 34.46
CA VAL A 27 -52.79 28.07 33.04
C VAL A 27 -52.29 29.46 32.67
N ALA A 28 -52.44 30.44 33.59
CA ALA A 28 -52.08 31.85 33.28
C ALA A 28 -50.64 32.23 33.68
N ASN A 29 -50.09 31.60 34.72
CA ASN A 29 -48.78 31.93 35.32
C ASN A 29 -47.74 30.82 35.23
N SER A 30 -48.09 29.62 34.82
CA SER A 30 -47.07 28.73 34.33
C SER A 30 -46.63 29.24 32.95
N ASP A 31 -45.41 29.75 32.88
CA ASP A 31 -44.64 29.62 31.66
C ASP A 31 -44.52 28.10 31.39
N VAL A 32 -45.60 27.51 30.91
CA VAL A 32 -45.48 26.26 30.17
C VAL A 32 -44.84 26.71 28.83
N THR A 33 -43.59 27.09 28.92
CA THR A 33 -42.70 26.70 27.84
C THR A 33 -42.87 25.20 27.81
N VAL A 34 -43.75 24.73 26.92
CA VAL A 34 -43.64 23.38 26.39
C VAL A 34 -42.28 23.36 25.74
N THR A 35 -41.22 23.26 26.56
CA THR A 35 -40.03 22.59 26.17
C THR A 35 -40.51 21.16 25.96
N GLY A 36 -41.19 20.96 24.81
CA GLY A 36 -41.43 19.64 24.31
C GLY A 36 -40.05 19.03 24.25
N GLN A 37 -39.67 18.26 25.27
CA GLN A 37 -38.59 17.32 25.13
C GLN A 37 -39.09 16.31 24.10
N TYR A 38 -39.05 16.75 22.83
CA TYR A 38 -39.25 15.85 21.72
C TYR A 38 -38.13 14.83 21.84
N THR A 39 -38.49 13.58 21.95
CA THR A 39 -37.50 12.49 21.87
C THR A 39 -36.97 12.50 20.43
N THR A 40 -35.68 12.41 20.26
CA THR A 40 -35.07 12.34 18.95
C THR A 40 -34.52 10.94 18.68
N SER A 41 -34.63 10.49 17.43
CA SER A 41 -34.01 9.27 16.94
C SER A 41 -32.88 9.66 16.00
N LYS A 42 -31.62 9.42 16.39
CA LYS A 42 -30.43 9.69 15.61
C LYS A 42 -30.01 8.42 14.88
N LEU A 43 -29.92 8.50 13.55
CA LEU A 43 -29.49 7.42 12.65
C LEU A 43 -28.14 7.77 12.07
N THR A 44 -27.16 6.87 12.14
CA THR A 44 -25.90 6.98 11.40
C THR A 44 -26.13 6.50 9.97
N VAL A 45 -25.83 7.34 9.00
CA VAL A 45 -25.91 7.03 7.57
C VAL A 45 -24.62 6.38 7.10
N CYS A 46 -23.50 6.97 7.45
CA CYS A 46 -22.15 6.44 7.20
C CYS A 46 -21.14 7.12 8.13
N GLU A 47 -20.00 6.50 8.25
CA GLU A 47 -18.80 7.05 8.88
C GLU A 47 -17.81 7.38 7.76
N PRO A 48 -17.73 8.66 7.34
CA PRO A 48 -16.87 9.07 6.25
C PRO A 48 -15.41 8.94 6.68
N ARG A 49 -14.55 8.54 5.74
CA ARG A 49 -13.13 8.38 5.98
C ARG A 49 -12.35 9.17 4.93
N GLY A 50 -11.22 9.78 5.32
CA GLY A 50 -10.35 10.55 4.43
C GLY A 50 -9.93 9.75 3.20
N ASN A 51 -9.70 10.43 2.09
CA ASN A 51 -9.37 9.80 0.82
C ASN A 51 -7.91 9.35 0.74
N ILE A 52 -7.60 8.41 -0.14
CA ILE A 52 -6.22 8.07 -0.54
C ILE A 52 -6.14 8.33 -2.04
N TYR A 53 -5.17 9.17 -2.43
CA TYR A 53 -4.97 9.61 -3.80
C TYR A 53 -3.67 9.07 -4.36
N ASP A 54 -3.61 8.89 -5.68
CA ASP A 54 -2.35 8.74 -6.39
C ASP A 54 -1.61 10.09 -6.51
N ARG A 55 -0.39 10.09 -7.05
CA ARG A 55 0.43 11.30 -7.24
C ARG A 55 -0.20 12.36 -8.13
N ASN A 56 -1.17 11.98 -8.97
CA ASN A 56 -1.86 12.84 -9.92
C ASN A 56 -3.21 13.35 -9.37
N GLY A 57 -3.55 13.02 -8.11
CA GLY A 57 -4.79 13.42 -7.45
C GLY A 57 -5.99 12.53 -7.79
N ASN A 58 -5.81 11.39 -8.44
CA ASN A 58 -6.88 10.44 -8.69
C ASN A 58 -7.15 9.63 -7.40
N LYS A 59 -8.43 9.44 -7.08
CA LYS A 59 -8.83 8.62 -5.93
C LYS A 59 -8.49 7.15 -6.16
N LEU A 60 -7.74 6.56 -5.24
CA LEU A 60 -7.48 5.13 -5.19
C LEU A 60 -8.52 4.38 -4.34
N VAL A 61 -9.17 5.06 -3.41
CA VAL A 61 -10.30 4.58 -2.62
C VAL A 61 -11.49 5.52 -2.81
N ASP A 62 -12.70 5.12 -2.40
CA ASP A 62 -13.92 5.96 -2.47
C ASP A 62 -14.27 6.45 -3.90
N ALA A 63 -13.77 5.76 -4.93
CA ALA A 63 -14.02 6.10 -6.32
C ALA A 63 -15.44 5.70 -6.79
N GLN A 64 -16.04 4.71 -6.14
CA GLN A 64 -17.40 4.25 -6.39
C GLN A 64 -18.34 4.78 -5.31
N VAL A 65 -19.65 4.81 -5.63
CA VAL A 65 -20.67 5.25 -4.69
C VAL A 65 -21.83 4.28 -4.65
N ARG A 66 -22.46 4.16 -3.48
CA ARG A 66 -23.78 3.56 -3.30
C ARG A 66 -24.75 4.61 -2.82
N TYR A 67 -26.02 4.34 -3.01
CA TYR A 67 -27.08 5.21 -2.52
C TYR A 67 -27.73 4.58 -1.30
N VAL A 68 -27.98 5.38 -0.28
CA VAL A 68 -28.75 5.00 0.90
C VAL A 68 -29.79 6.07 1.20
N ALA A 69 -30.94 5.69 1.70
CA ALA A 69 -31.99 6.62 2.09
C ALA A 69 -32.30 6.48 3.59
N ALA A 70 -32.29 7.59 4.30
CA ALA A 70 -32.92 7.67 5.61
C ALA A 70 -34.41 7.89 5.38
N VAL A 71 -35.27 7.03 5.94
CA VAL A 71 -36.69 6.98 5.64
C VAL A 71 -37.57 6.86 6.88
N SER A 72 -38.76 7.42 6.81
CA SER A 72 -39.83 7.25 7.77
C SER A 72 -40.75 6.09 7.39
N PRO A 73 -41.33 5.32 8.34
CA PRO A 73 -42.24 4.21 8.05
C PRO A 73 -43.65 4.71 7.71
N ASN A 74 -43.82 5.28 6.53
CA ASN A 74 -45.09 5.77 6.02
C ASN A 74 -45.49 5.06 4.70
N LEU A 75 -46.73 5.28 4.23
CA LEU A 75 -47.26 4.65 3.00
C LEU A 75 -46.48 5.06 1.74
N SER A 76 -46.00 6.31 1.67
CA SER A 76 -45.19 6.80 0.55
C SER A 76 -43.88 6.00 0.46
N THR A 77 -43.20 5.82 1.59
CA THR A 77 -41.97 5.01 1.69
C THR A 77 -42.20 3.55 1.28
N ILE A 78 -43.27 2.91 1.79
CA ILE A 78 -43.57 1.50 1.48
C ILE A 78 -43.83 1.33 -0.03
N ASN A 79 -44.57 2.26 -0.62
CA ASN A 79 -44.86 2.23 -2.06
C ASN A 79 -43.58 2.42 -2.90
N GLU A 80 -42.70 3.35 -2.53
CA GLU A 80 -41.49 3.61 -3.28
C GLU A 80 -40.49 2.43 -3.13
N ILE A 81 -40.37 1.82 -1.94
CA ILE A 81 -39.60 0.60 -1.72
C ILE A 81 -40.06 -0.52 -2.66
N ASN A 82 -41.36 -0.81 -2.69
CA ASN A 82 -41.92 -1.86 -3.56
C ASN A 82 -41.70 -1.58 -5.05
N LYS A 83 -41.73 -0.30 -5.45
CA LYS A 83 -41.52 0.12 -6.82
C LYS A 83 -40.08 0.07 -7.27
N LYS A 84 -39.13 0.45 -6.41
CA LYS A 84 -37.70 0.71 -6.79
C LYS A 84 -36.74 -0.36 -6.37
N LEU A 85 -36.94 -1.06 -5.24
CA LEU A 85 -35.90 -1.90 -4.63
C LEU A 85 -35.97 -3.39 -5.03
N GLY A 86 -37.01 -3.83 -5.76
CA GLY A 86 -37.09 -5.20 -6.26
C GLY A 86 -36.85 -6.25 -5.18
N LYS A 87 -35.79 -7.05 -5.31
CA LYS A 87 -35.44 -8.10 -4.32
C LYS A 87 -35.04 -7.56 -2.95
N ALA A 88 -34.47 -6.33 -2.88
CA ALA A 88 -34.07 -5.71 -1.63
C ALA A 88 -35.27 -5.11 -0.86
N ALA A 89 -36.47 -5.02 -1.49
CA ALA A 89 -37.67 -4.50 -0.85
C ALA A 89 -38.03 -5.28 0.44
N THR A 90 -37.91 -6.60 0.45
CA THR A 90 -38.27 -7.42 1.61
C THR A 90 -37.46 -7.01 2.85
N THR A 91 -36.12 -6.93 2.72
CA THR A 91 -35.24 -6.52 3.82
C THR A 91 -35.53 -5.09 4.28
N ALA A 92 -35.73 -4.15 3.34
CA ALA A 92 -36.06 -2.77 3.68
C ALA A 92 -37.41 -2.65 4.43
N LEU A 93 -38.43 -3.41 4.02
CA LEU A 93 -39.72 -3.45 4.71
C LEU A 93 -39.66 -4.09 6.09
N GLU A 94 -38.85 -5.15 6.25
CA GLU A 94 -38.60 -5.75 7.55
C GLU A 94 -37.94 -4.76 8.51
N MET A 95 -36.98 -3.97 8.08
CA MET A 95 -36.34 -2.92 8.89
C MET A 95 -37.34 -1.85 9.35
N LEU A 96 -38.34 -1.52 8.53
CA LEU A 96 -39.41 -0.54 8.83
C LEU A 96 -40.54 -1.12 9.68
N SER A 97 -40.66 -2.43 9.82
CA SER A 97 -41.79 -3.09 10.52
C SER A 97 -41.95 -2.68 11.98
N GLY A 98 -40.84 -2.22 12.62
CA GLY A 98 -40.85 -1.68 13.99
C GLY A 98 -41.48 -0.29 14.13
N GLY A 99 -41.89 0.34 13.05
CA GLY A 99 -42.51 1.68 13.05
C GLY A 99 -41.51 2.82 13.36
N LYS A 100 -40.20 2.56 13.31
CA LYS A 100 -39.12 3.52 13.59
C LYS A 100 -38.43 3.95 12.30
N PRO A 101 -37.85 5.18 12.25
CA PRO A 101 -37.07 5.60 11.10
C PRO A 101 -35.83 4.71 10.98
N THR A 102 -35.38 4.47 9.76
CA THR A 102 -34.21 3.62 9.48
C THR A 102 -33.47 4.10 8.23
N VAL A 103 -32.25 3.57 8.02
CA VAL A 103 -31.45 3.77 6.82
C VAL A 103 -31.52 2.50 5.98
N ILE A 104 -31.87 2.62 4.71
CA ILE A 104 -32.00 1.50 3.76
C ILE A 104 -31.10 1.72 2.55
N ASP A 105 -30.65 0.65 1.90
CA ASP A 105 -30.05 0.76 0.58
C ASP A 105 -31.11 1.25 -0.42
N ALA A 106 -30.70 2.14 -1.32
CA ALA A 106 -31.60 2.82 -2.24
C ALA A 106 -31.02 2.90 -3.66
N THR A 107 -31.86 3.28 -4.62
CA THR A 107 -31.43 3.63 -5.98
C THR A 107 -31.21 5.14 -6.10
N ALA A 108 -30.47 5.58 -7.13
CA ALA A 108 -30.17 7.00 -7.35
C ALA A 108 -31.43 7.88 -7.54
N ASP A 109 -32.53 7.27 -7.96
CA ASP A 109 -33.80 7.91 -8.21
C ASP A 109 -34.88 7.62 -7.13
N PHE A 110 -34.43 7.12 -5.94
CA PHE A 110 -35.32 6.88 -4.81
C PHE A 110 -35.75 8.20 -4.19
N SER A 111 -37.07 8.41 -4.06
CA SER A 111 -37.64 9.61 -3.47
C SER A 111 -39.04 9.34 -2.93
N CYS A 112 -39.26 9.66 -1.66
CA CYS A 112 -40.58 9.60 -1.01
C CYS A 112 -40.68 10.68 0.07
N ASP A 113 -41.87 10.86 0.63
CA ASP A 113 -42.11 11.86 1.67
C ASP A 113 -41.24 11.60 2.89
N GLU A 114 -40.65 12.64 3.45
CA GLU A 114 -39.77 12.59 4.64
C GLU A 114 -38.54 11.68 4.45
N SER A 115 -38.11 11.43 3.21
CA SER A 115 -36.88 10.71 2.91
C SER A 115 -35.73 11.63 2.58
N ILE A 116 -34.51 11.24 2.98
CA ILE A 116 -33.28 11.91 2.58
C ILE A 116 -32.36 10.89 1.92
N LEU A 117 -32.07 11.14 0.64
CA LEU A 117 -31.17 10.30 -0.15
C LEU A 117 -29.74 10.77 0.00
N PHE A 118 -28.83 9.83 0.30
CA PHE A 118 -27.40 10.06 0.41
C PHE A 118 -26.64 9.30 -0.66
N ARG A 119 -25.60 9.95 -1.18
CA ARG A 119 -24.57 9.34 -2.01
C ARG A 119 -23.38 9.00 -1.11
N VAL A 120 -23.23 7.74 -0.77
CA VAL A 120 -22.19 7.26 0.18
C VAL A 120 -21.03 6.63 -0.60
N PRO A 121 -19.79 7.07 -0.38
CA PRO A 121 -18.62 6.43 -0.98
C PRO A 121 -18.51 4.94 -0.60
N VAL A 122 -18.03 4.13 -1.54
CA VAL A 122 -17.63 2.74 -1.31
C VAL A 122 -16.13 2.71 -1.19
N ARG A 123 -15.62 2.35 0.01
CA ARG A 123 -14.20 2.48 0.36
C ARG A 123 -13.29 1.76 -0.61
N TYR A 124 -13.56 0.50 -0.91
CA TYR A 124 -12.72 -0.31 -1.79
C TYR A 124 -13.48 -0.76 -3.02
N SER A 125 -12.77 -0.89 -4.14
CA SER A 125 -13.30 -1.50 -5.36
C SER A 125 -13.04 -3.01 -5.38
N THR A 126 -13.73 -3.72 -6.28
CA THR A 126 -13.45 -5.15 -6.54
C THR A 126 -12.04 -5.36 -7.10
N ASP A 127 -11.56 -4.39 -7.90
CA ASP A 127 -10.24 -4.39 -8.53
C ASP A 127 -9.40 -3.29 -7.88
N GLN A 128 -9.18 -3.43 -6.56
CA GLN A 128 -8.48 -2.44 -5.75
C GLN A 128 -7.01 -2.35 -6.13
N LEU A 129 -6.59 -1.23 -6.74
CA LEU A 129 -5.18 -0.96 -7.03
C LEU A 129 -4.39 -0.76 -5.74
N ALA A 130 -3.13 -1.22 -5.75
CA ALA A 130 -2.17 -1.09 -4.65
C ALA A 130 -2.70 -1.63 -3.31
N ALA A 131 -3.52 -2.70 -3.33
CA ALA A 131 -4.20 -3.22 -2.15
C ALA A 131 -3.24 -3.47 -0.96
N HIS A 132 -2.06 -4.02 -1.19
CA HIS A 132 -1.06 -4.27 -0.15
C HIS A 132 -0.43 -3.00 0.43
N LEU A 133 -0.30 -1.93 -0.37
CA LEU A 133 0.24 -0.66 0.10
C LEU A 133 -0.85 0.15 0.82
N ILE A 134 -2.04 0.23 0.24
CA ILE A 134 -3.20 0.89 0.84
C ILE A 134 -3.58 0.20 2.16
N GLY A 135 -3.65 -1.12 2.16
CA GLY A 135 -4.13 -1.89 3.28
C GLY A 135 -5.66 -1.95 3.35
N TYR A 136 -6.18 -2.14 4.55
CA TYR A 136 -7.62 -2.17 4.79
C TYR A 136 -7.96 -1.64 6.18
N ALA A 137 -9.21 -1.19 6.33
CA ALA A 137 -9.82 -0.82 7.59
C ALA A 137 -10.77 -1.93 8.08
N ASP A 138 -10.96 -2.03 9.38
CA ASP A 138 -11.92 -2.95 9.99
C ASP A 138 -13.38 -2.45 9.89
N LEU A 139 -14.30 -3.22 10.45
CA LEU A 139 -15.73 -2.86 10.46
C LEU A 139 -16.05 -1.64 11.34
N SER A 140 -15.13 -1.25 12.22
CA SER A 140 -15.24 -0.06 13.06
C SER A 140 -14.64 1.18 12.38
N GLY A 141 -14.17 1.04 11.14
CA GLY A 141 -13.60 2.12 10.35
C GLY A 141 -12.14 2.44 10.70
N HIS A 142 -11.43 1.60 11.49
CA HIS A 142 -10.02 1.79 11.84
C HIS A 142 -9.09 1.03 10.91
N GLY A 143 -7.99 1.67 10.53
CA GLY A 143 -6.96 1.06 9.68
C GLY A 143 -6.23 -0.10 10.37
N VAL A 144 -6.07 -1.22 9.66
CA VAL A 144 -5.44 -2.45 10.19
C VAL A 144 -4.04 -2.65 9.60
N THR A 145 -3.83 -2.32 8.34
CA THR A 145 -2.55 -2.46 7.64
C THR A 145 -2.30 -1.29 6.68
N GLY A 146 -1.09 -1.21 6.15
CA GLY A 146 -0.73 -0.28 5.07
C GLY A 146 -0.90 1.19 5.42
N VAL A 147 -1.25 1.98 4.42
CA VAL A 147 -1.51 3.42 4.56
C VAL A 147 -2.75 3.70 5.42
N GLU A 148 -3.75 2.82 5.36
CA GLU A 148 -4.94 2.90 6.22
C GLU A 148 -4.57 2.92 7.71
N LEU A 149 -3.65 2.05 8.14
CA LEU A 149 -3.13 2.03 9.51
C LEU A 149 -2.17 3.20 9.78
N ALA A 150 -1.26 3.45 8.85
CA ALA A 150 -0.19 4.44 9.03
C ALA A 150 -0.73 5.87 9.21
N TYR A 151 -1.90 6.16 8.65
CA TYR A 151 -2.57 7.45 8.69
C TYR A 151 -3.98 7.39 9.29
N ASP A 152 -4.25 6.39 10.15
CA ASP A 152 -5.58 6.17 10.71
C ASP A 152 -6.16 7.42 11.37
N ASP A 153 -5.40 8.11 12.22
CA ASP A 153 -5.82 9.35 12.90
C ASP A 153 -6.24 10.46 11.92
N LEU A 154 -5.55 10.59 10.78
CA LEU A 154 -5.88 11.57 9.74
C LEU A 154 -7.13 11.16 8.96
N LEU A 155 -7.23 9.87 8.65
CA LEU A 155 -8.30 9.34 7.82
C LEU A 155 -9.63 9.18 8.56
N THR A 156 -9.63 9.07 9.90
CA THR A 156 -10.83 8.94 10.76
C THR A 156 -11.28 10.25 11.41
N ALA A 157 -10.69 11.40 11.05
CA ALA A 157 -10.94 12.68 11.72
C ALA A 157 -12.31 13.31 11.46
N GLU A 158 -13.14 12.73 10.61
CA GLU A 158 -14.42 13.29 10.20
C GLU A 158 -15.59 12.82 11.08
N GLU A 159 -16.55 13.71 11.29
CA GLU A 159 -17.77 13.39 12.04
C GLU A 159 -18.70 12.47 11.23
N PRO A 160 -19.38 11.49 11.89
CA PRO A 160 -20.34 10.64 11.23
C PRO A 160 -21.47 11.45 10.57
N VAL A 161 -21.87 11.03 9.38
CA VAL A 161 -23.08 11.56 8.74
C VAL A 161 -24.30 10.98 9.41
N THR A 162 -25.12 11.84 10.00
CA THR A 162 -26.29 11.42 10.77
C THR A 162 -27.55 12.14 10.34
N VAL A 163 -28.68 11.44 10.48
CA VAL A 163 -30.01 12.02 10.34
C VAL A 163 -30.74 11.90 11.67
N THR A 164 -31.27 13.01 12.14
CA THR A 164 -32.01 13.09 13.40
C THR A 164 -33.48 13.34 13.11
N TYR A 165 -34.31 12.37 13.44
CA TYR A 165 -35.77 12.49 13.39
C TYR A 165 -36.31 12.91 14.74
N THR A 166 -37.30 13.82 14.75
CA THR A 166 -38.15 14.08 15.91
C THR A 166 -39.19 12.98 15.99
N VAL A 167 -39.29 12.30 17.14
CA VAL A 167 -40.15 11.12 17.31
C VAL A 167 -41.07 11.28 18.52
N ASP A 168 -42.17 10.55 18.49
CA ASP A 168 -43.10 10.42 19.63
C ASP A 168 -42.53 9.48 20.73
N ALA A 169 -43.27 9.29 21.81
CA ALA A 169 -42.90 8.42 22.90
C ALA A 169 -42.73 6.93 22.51
N THR A 170 -43.26 6.52 21.34
CA THR A 170 -43.11 5.16 20.80
C THR A 170 -41.96 5.05 19.80
N GLY A 171 -41.30 6.17 19.51
CA GLY A 171 -40.16 6.22 18.57
C GLY A 171 -40.59 6.40 17.10
N ARG A 172 -41.86 6.75 16.84
CA ARG A 172 -42.35 7.01 15.49
C ARG A 172 -42.09 8.46 15.10
N PRO A 173 -41.64 8.74 13.87
CA PRO A 173 -41.42 10.11 13.41
C PRO A 173 -42.72 10.95 13.46
N LEU A 174 -42.56 12.21 13.88
CA LEU A 174 -43.66 13.17 13.86
C LEU A 174 -43.86 13.67 12.45
N SER A 175 -45.07 13.49 11.94
CA SER A 175 -45.43 13.94 10.58
C SER A 175 -45.32 15.45 10.44
N GLY A 176 -44.76 15.91 9.33
CA GLY A 176 -44.61 17.35 9.03
C GLY A 176 -43.38 18.00 9.73
N VAL A 177 -42.56 17.25 10.44
CA VAL A 177 -41.27 17.71 10.99
C VAL A 177 -40.14 17.17 10.12
N GLU A 178 -39.42 18.05 9.43
CA GLU A 178 -38.29 17.67 8.60
C GLU A 178 -37.13 17.12 9.47
N PRO A 179 -36.52 15.99 9.08
CA PRO A 179 -35.34 15.46 9.77
C PRO A 179 -34.13 16.37 9.56
N ALA A 180 -33.30 16.49 10.61
CA ALA A 180 -32.07 17.27 10.57
C ALA A 180 -30.89 16.42 10.15
N VAL A 181 -30.07 16.90 9.22
CA VAL A 181 -28.82 16.24 8.77
C VAL A 181 -27.62 16.91 9.42
N SER A 182 -26.66 16.10 9.90
CA SER A 182 -25.36 16.55 10.38
C SER A 182 -24.25 15.72 9.73
N GLY A 183 -23.11 16.36 9.47
CA GLY A 183 -21.96 15.75 8.77
C GLY A 183 -22.06 15.86 7.25
N THR A 184 -21.02 15.42 6.56
CA THR A 184 -20.92 15.42 5.09
C THR A 184 -20.30 14.14 4.58
N THR A 185 -20.77 13.65 3.43
CA THR A 185 -20.15 12.52 2.72
C THR A 185 -19.00 12.95 1.81
N ASP A 186 -18.81 14.27 1.60
CA ASP A 186 -17.72 14.83 0.78
C ASP A 186 -16.54 15.21 1.66
N VAL A 187 -15.70 14.22 1.95
CA VAL A 187 -14.47 14.39 2.73
C VAL A 187 -13.34 14.87 1.84
N LYS A 188 -12.66 15.94 2.26
CA LYS A 188 -11.53 16.53 1.54
C LYS A 188 -10.18 16.07 2.08
N THR A 189 -10.09 15.74 3.36
CA THR A 189 -8.85 15.22 3.95
C THR A 189 -8.38 13.94 3.27
N GLY A 190 -7.07 13.71 3.26
CA GLY A 190 -6.57 12.49 2.66
C GLY A 190 -5.05 12.40 2.60
N VAL A 191 -4.57 11.26 2.10
CA VAL A 191 -3.16 10.95 1.90
C VAL A 191 -2.87 10.90 0.40
N ILE A 192 -1.78 11.53 -0.04
CA ILE A 192 -1.33 11.53 -1.43
C ILE A 192 -0.13 10.60 -1.53
N LEU A 193 -0.29 9.49 -2.25
CA LEU A 193 0.76 8.51 -2.49
C LEU A 193 1.70 8.97 -3.61
N THR A 194 2.91 8.40 -3.63
CA THR A 194 3.82 8.53 -4.78
C THR A 194 3.42 7.63 -5.96
N ILE A 195 2.46 6.73 -5.73
CA ILE A 195 1.96 5.79 -6.74
C ILE A 195 1.39 6.55 -7.94
N ASP A 196 1.76 6.10 -9.13
CA ASP A 196 1.11 6.44 -10.39
C ASP A 196 0.14 5.32 -10.77
N SER A 197 -1.14 5.63 -10.90
CA SER A 197 -2.17 4.62 -11.15
C SER A 197 -1.97 3.85 -12.46
N ALA A 198 -1.38 4.46 -13.49
CA ALA A 198 -1.10 3.79 -14.75
C ALA A 198 0.06 2.79 -14.58
N LEU A 199 1.15 3.20 -13.92
CA LEU A 199 2.29 2.32 -13.63
C LEU A 199 1.91 1.19 -12.67
N GLN A 200 1.08 1.48 -11.65
CA GLN A 200 0.57 0.47 -10.72
C GLN A 200 -0.24 -0.60 -11.46
N LYS A 201 -1.13 -0.20 -12.36
CA LYS A 201 -1.91 -1.13 -13.17
C LYS A 201 -1.03 -2.00 -14.06
N ILE A 202 0.01 -1.44 -14.68
CA ILE A 202 0.98 -2.21 -15.49
C ILE A 202 1.71 -3.24 -14.61
N ALA A 203 2.17 -2.83 -13.41
CA ALA A 203 2.85 -3.73 -12.47
C ALA A 203 1.92 -4.87 -12.00
N GLU A 204 0.67 -4.57 -11.67
CA GLU A 204 -0.32 -5.58 -11.25
C GLU A 204 -0.76 -6.52 -12.37
N GLN A 205 -0.76 -6.06 -13.61
CA GLN A 205 -1.02 -6.92 -14.77
C GLN A 205 0.13 -7.87 -15.08
N ALA A 206 1.37 -7.48 -14.75
CA ALA A 206 2.56 -8.29 -14.97
C ALA A 206 2.86 -9.25 -13.80
N ALA A 207 2.59 -8.85 -12.57
CA ALA A 207 2.94 -9.59 -11.36
C ALA A 207 2.36 -11.02 -11.27
N PRO A 208 1.13 -11.33 -11.74
CA PRO A 208 0.57 -12.69 -11.69
C PRO A 208 1.41 -13.76 -12.38
N ASP A 209 2.23 -13.41 -13.36
CA ASP A 209 3.14 -14.35 -14.04
C ASP A 209 4.22 -14.92 -13.08
N LEU A 210 4.42 -14.28 -11.90
CA LEU A 210 5.30 -14.79 -10.85
C LEU A 210 4.68 -15.90 -10.02
N GLY A 211 3.34 -16.05 -10.02
CA GLY A 211 2.59 -16.85 -9.07
C GLY A 211 2.67 -16.30 -7.65
N THR A 212 3.86 -16.20 -7.09
CA THR A 212 4.14 -15.58 -5.78
C THR A 212 5.35 -14.66 -5.91
N GLY A 213 5.20 -13.39 -5.52
CA GLY A 213 6.30 -12.43 -5.68
C GLY A 213 5.90 -10.96 -5.60
N THR A 214 6.74 -10.10 -6.16
CA THR A 214 6.48 -8.64 -6.17
C THR A 214 7.14 -7.95 -7.34
N VAL A 215 6.53 -6.84 -7.77
CA VAL A 215 7.07 -5.90 -8.75
C VAL A 215 7.06 -4.50 -8.13
N ILE A 216 8.21 -3.82 -8.16
CA ILE A 216 8.36 -2.43 -7.74
C ILE A 216 8.81 -1.60 -8.94
N ILE A 217 8.20 -0.44 -9.12
CA ILE A 217 8.67 0.60 -10.03
C ILE A 217 9.02 1.82 -9.19
N MET A 218 10.24 2.35 -9.34
CA MET A 218 10.77 3.48 -8.57
C MET A 218 11.36 4.53 -9.52
N ASP A 219 11.14 5.80 -9.19
CA ASP A 219 11.87 6.91 -9.82
C ASP A 219 13.31 6.94 -9.29
N PRO A 220 14.33 6.73 -10.15
CA PRO A 220 15.72 6.70 -9.70
C PRO A 220 16.22 8.03 -9.16
N SER A 221 15.62 9.15 -9.49
CA SER A 221 16.08 10.48 -9.11
C SER A 221 15.55 10.93 -7.74
N SER A 222 14.30 10.57 -7.41
CA SER A 222 13.62 10.98 -6.18
C SER A 222 13.51 9.88 -5.12
N GLY A 223 13.54 8.61 -5.54
CA GLY A 223 13.21 7.47 -4.69
C GLY A 223 11.70 7.24 -4.51
N ASP A 224 10.86 7.96 -5.25
CA ASP A 224 9.41 7.76 -5.23
C ASP A 224 9.07 6.34 -5.70
N ILE A 225 8.31 5.60 -4.89
CA ILE A 225 7.74 4.33 -5.32
C ILE A 225 6.52 4.63 -6.17
N LEU A 226 6.66 4.43 -7.48
CA LEU A 226 5.63 4.72 -8.47
C LEU A 226 4.62 3.59 -8.63
N ALA A 227 5.06 2.35 -8.36
CA ALA A 227 4.20 1.18 -8.29
C ALA A 227 4.78 0.13 -7.32
N MET A 228 3.88 -0.58 -6.63
CA MET A 228 4.21 -1.67 -5.72
C MET A 228 3.11 -2.73 -5.80
N ALA A 229 3.36 -3.79 -6.57
CA ALA A 229 2.46 -4.93 -6.72
C ALA A 229 3.01 -6.14 -5.95
N SER A 230 2.17 -6.83 -5.21
CA SER A 230 2.50 -8.08 -4.50
C SER A 230 1.50 -9.15 -4.87
N VAL A 231 1.95 -10.38 -5.10
CA VAL A 231 1.11 -11.53 -5.46
C VAL A 231 1.46 -12.75 -4.60
N PRO A 232 0.45 -13.60 -4.27
CA PRO A 232 -0.96 -13.46 -4.59
C PRO A 232 -1.57 -12.20 -3.99
N ASP A 233 -2.54 -11.64 -4.69
CA ASP A 233 -3.29 -10.48 -4.22
C ASP A 233 -4.48 -10.88 -3.33
N TYR A 234 -5.07 -9.91 -2.65
CA TYR A 234 -6.25 -10.10 -1.82
C TYR A 234 -7.26 -8.98 -2.05
N SER A 235 -8.53 -9.25 -1.76
CA SER A 235 -9.58 -8.22 -1.80
C SER A 235 -9.77 -7.59 -0.43
N PRO A 236 -9.59 -6.27 -0.28
CA PRO A 236 -9.91 -5.55 0.96
C PRO A 236 -11.39 -5.65 1.36
N LEU A 237 -12.28 -5.99 0.41
CA LEU A 237 -13.71 -6.23 0.67
C LEU A 237 -13.96 -7.57 1.37
N ASN A 238 -13.03 -8.54 1.29
CA ASN A 238 -13.20 -9.87 1.89
C ASN A 238 -11.86 -10.42 2.39
N VAL A 239 -11.27 -9.74 3.35
CA VAL A 239 -9.99 -10.13 3.98
C VAL A 239 -10.08 -11.50 4.65
N ALA A 240 -11.26 -11.86 5.18
CA ALA A 240 -11.49 -13.14 5.87
C ALA A 240 -11.17 -14.35 4.98
N ALA A 241 -11.41 -14.29 3.68
CA ALA A 241 -11.08 -15.34 2.73
C ALA A 241 -9.57 -15.60 2.59
N SER A 242 -8.75 -14.61 2.96
CA SER A 242 -7.29 -14.64 2.83
C SER A 242 -6.55 -15.05 4.10
N LEU A 243 -7.21 -15.01 5.29
CA LEU A 243 -6.56 -15.22 6.59
C LEU A 243 -5.90 -16.60 6.76
N ASN A 244 -6.50 -17.64 6.23
CA ASN A 244 -6.03 -19.02 6.37
C ASN A 244 -5.45 -19.59 5.06
N ASN A 245 -5.15 -18.74 4.10
CA ASN A 245 -4.59 -19.16 2.82
C ASN A 245 -3.08 -19.39 2.96
N SER A 246 -2.61 -20.61 2.66
CA SER A 246 -1.20 -21.02 2.79
C SER A 246 -0.24 -20.23 1.87
N SER A 247 -0.74 -19.63 0.80
CA SER A 247 0.05 -18.75 -0.07
C SER A 247 0.24 -17.34 0.48
N ALA A 248 -0.28 -17.07 1.71
CA ALA A 248 -0.12 -15.82 2.45
C ALA A 248 -0.39 -14.55 1.61
N PRO A 249 -1.61 -14.39 1.03
CA PRO A 249 -1.91 -13.25 0.14
C PRO A 249 -1.94 -11.90 0.86
N LEU A 250 -2.00 -11.85 2.19
CA LEU A 250 -1.96 -10.60 2.96
C LEU A 250 -0.53 -10.04 3.14
N VAL A 251 0.50 -10.80 2.78
CA VAL A 251 1.90 -10.38 2.92
C VAL A 251 2.27 -9.40 1.80
N ASN A 252 2.66 -8.19 2.17
CA ASN A 252 3.31 -7.28 1.22
C ASN A 252 4.76 -7.71 1.00
N ARG A 253 5.01 -8.45 -0.07
CA ARG A 253 6.31 -9.03 -0.40
C ARG A 253 7.37 -7.99 -0.76
N ALA A 254 6.94 -6.82 -1.20
CA ALA A 254 7.86 -5.71 -1.47
C ALA A 254 8.59 -5.23 -0.19
N LEU A 255 7.97 -5.44 0.97
CA LEU A 255 8.49 -4.97 2.26
C LEU A 255 9.20 -6.07 3.07
N ALA A 256 9.14 -7.32 2.66
CA ALA A 256 9.78 -8.46 3.33
C ALA A 256 11.27 -8.59 2.91
N SER A 257 12.08 -9.28 3.74
CA SER A 257 13.51 -9.48 3.49
C SER A 257 13.81 -10.84 2.89
N TYR A 258 14.71 -10.88 1.91
CA TYR A 258 15.04 -12.07 1.13
C TYR A 258 16.53 -12.22 0.87
N ASN A 259 16.96 -13.44 0.54
CA ASN A 259 18.29 -13.68 -0.01
C ASN A 259 18.40 -13.05 -1.40
N VAL A 260 19.45 -12.29 -1.65
CA VAL A 260 19.56 -11.39 -2.82
C VAL A 260 20.25 -12.09 -3.99
N GLY A 261 21.30 -12.85 -3.68
CA GLY A 261 22.12 -13.51 -4.70
C GLY A 261 22.80 -12.54 -5.66
N SER A 262 22.95 -12.98 -6.89
CA SER A 262 23.80 -12.30 -7.89
C SER A 262 23.37 -10.88 -8.29
N VAL A 263 22.18 -10.37 -7.92
CA VAL A 263 21.88 -8.94 -8.13
C VAL A 263 22.77 -8.05 -7.27
N PHE A 264 23.28 -8.55 -6.13
CA PHE A 264 24.22 -7.84 -5.27
C PHE A 264 25.56 -7.56 -5.94
N LYS A 265 25.94 -8.31 -6.98
CA LYS A 265 27.16 -8.07 -7.77
C LYS A 265 27.20 -6.69 -8.41
N ILE A 266 26.04 -6.05 -8.63
CA ILE A 266 25.94 -4.64 -9.04
C ILE A 266 26.66 -3.74 -8.04
N LEU A 267 26.38 -3.91 -6.74
CA LEU A 267 26.97 -3.12 -5.69
C LEU A 267 28.46 -3.42 -5.52
N VAL A 268 28.86 -4.69 -5.63
CA VAL A 268 30.28 -5.09 -5.53
C VAL A 268 31.10 -4.51 -6.69
N ALA A 269 30.56 -4.52 -7.92
CA ALA A 269 31.20 -3.88 -9.07
C ALA A 269 31.33 -2.37 -8.87
N ALA A 270 30.25 -1.71 -8.38
CA ALA A 270 30.27 -0.28 -8.09
C ALA A 270 31.32 0.08 -7.02
N ALA A 271 31.37 -0.65 -5.91
CA ALA A 271 32.37 -0.45 -4.86
C ALA A 271 33.81 -0.65 -5.36
N ALA A 272 34.02 -1.60 -6.27
CA ALA A 272 35.33 -1.85 -6.84
C ALA A 272 35.80 -0.73 -7.78
N LEU A 273 34.94 -0.30 -8.68
CA LEU A 273 35.24 0.79 -9.63
C LEU A 273 35.46 2.11 -8.89
N ASP A 274 34.62 2.42 -7.92
CA ASP A 274 34.76 3.61 -7.07
C ASP A 274 36.02 3.55 -6.21
N GLY A 275 36.42 2.35 -5.78
CA GLY A 275 37.66 2.07 -5.09
C GLY A 275 38.92 2.07 -5.99
N GLY A 276 38.82 2.41 -7.29
CA GLY A 276 39.90 2.55 -8.23
C GLY A 276 40.34 1.25 -8.94
N VAL A 277 39.56 0.17 -8.84
CA VAL A 277 39.82 -1.04 -9.65
C VAL A 277 39.39 -0.78 -11.09
N SER A 278 40.26 -1.11 -12.06
CA SER A 278 39.92 -0.96 -13.49
C SER A 278 38.78 -1.89 -13.91
N ALA A 279 37.90 -1.43 -14.77
CA ALA A 279 36.89 -2.25 -15.45
C ALA A 279 37.51 -3.39 -16.28
N GLN A 280 38.76 -3.21 -16.74
CA GLN A 280 39.57 -4.20 -17.47
C GLN A 280 40.34 -5.15 -16.55
N PHE A 281 40.14 -5.10 -15.21
CA PHE A 281 40.71 -6.09 -14.31
C PHE A 281 40.27 -7.49 -14.72
N GLU A 282 41.21 -8.35 -15.02
CA GLU A 282 40.98 -9.72 -15.47
C GLU A 282 41.16 -10.71 -14.32
N ASN A 283 40.35 -11.76 -14.31
CA ASN A 283 40.51 -12.94 -13.47
C ASN A 283 40.13 -14.20 -14.26
N THR A 284 40.78 -15.31 -13.95
CA THR A 284 40.53 -16.60 -14.62
C THR A 284 39.56 -17.44 -13.80
N CYS A 285 38.42 -17.78 -14.40
CA CYS A 285 37.42 -18.68 -13.83
C CYS A 285 37.56 -20.09 -14.44
N THR A 286 37.89 -21.07 -13.62
CA THR A 286 38.00 -22.49 -13.98
C THR A 286 36.79 -23.33 -13.56
N GLY A 287 35.61 -22.67 -13.29
CA GLY A 287 34.41 -23.33 -12.83
C GLY A 287 34.23 -23.33 -11.31
N SER A 288 35.27 -23.07 -10.56
CA SER A 288 35.23 -22.93 -9.10
C SER A 288 36.45 -22.18 -8.55
N VAL A 289 36.37 -21.76 -7.28
CA VAL A 289 37.50 -21.21 -6.52
C VAL A 289 37.48 -21.78 -5.11
N LYS A 290 38.67 -22.18 -4.60
CA LYS A 290 38.82 -22.66 -3.24
C LYS A 290 39.26 -21.52 -2.32
N ILE A 291 38.51 -21.26 -1.27
CA ILE A 291 38.79 -20.24 -0.26
C ILE A 291 38.87 -20.95 1.10
N GLY A 292 40.07 -21.07 1.64
CA GLY A 292 40.32 -21.95 2.80
C GLY A 292 39.94 -23.40 2.46
N GLU A 293 39.10 -24.02 3.27
CA GLU A 293 38.59 -25.39 3.02
C GLU A 293 37.28 -25.41 2.17
N ASN A 294 36.68 -24.25 1.86
CA ASN A 294 35.43 -24.18 1.14
C ASN A 294 35.64 -24.05 -0.37
N LEU A 295 34.87 -24.79 -1.14
CA LEU A 295 34.84 -24.70 -2.60
C LEU A 295 33.59 -23.91 -3.05
N PHE A 296 33.81 -22.81 -3.75
CA PHE A 296 32.77 -21.97 -4.30
C PHE A 296 32.63 -22.21 -5.81
N GLY A 297 31.48 -22.76 -6.22
CA GLY A 297 31.21 -23.09 -7.62
C GLY A 297 30.75 -21.88 -8.43
N CYS A 298 31.10 -21.89 -9.71
CA CYS A 298 30.43 -21.11 -10.74
C CYS A 298 29.25 -21.88 -11.31
N HIS A 299 28.24 -21.19 -11.84
CA HIS A 299 27.16 -21.87 -12.57
C HIS A 299 27.66 -22.47 -13.90
N GLU A 300 28.73 -21.89 -14.49
CA GLU A 300 29.43 -22.46 -15.63
C GLU A 300 30.50 -23.43 -15.12
N TYR A 301 30.21 -24.74 -15.16
CA TYR A 301 31.07 -25.77 -14.60
C TYR A 301 32.43 -25.88 -15.31
N GLY A 302 32.48 -25.56 -16.62
CA GLY A 302 33.73 -25.51 -17.40
C GLY A 302 34.54 -24.24 -17.14
N GLY A 303 33.99 -23.30 -16.41
CA GLY A 303 34.56 -21.97 -16.18
C GLY A 303 34.41 -21.04 -17.38
N HIS A 304 34.56 -19.75 -17.10
CA HIS A 304 34.46 -18.69 -18.10
C HIS A 304 35.79 -18.34 -18.78
N GLY A 305 36.92 -18.99 -18.34
CA GLY A 305 38.27 -18.60 -18.76
C GLY A 305 38.68 -17.25 -18.16
N THR A 306 39.60 -16.56 -18.82
CA THR A 306 40.03 -15.22 -18.41
C THR A 306 39.03 -14.17 -18.90
N ILE A 307 38.42 -13.46 -17.96
CA ILE A 307 37.37 -12.51 -18.20
C ILE A 307 37.59 -11.21 -17.42
N ASP A 308 37.11 -10.09 -18.01
CA ASP A 308 37.04 -8.79 -17.37
C ASP A 308 35.73 -8.61 -16.56
N MET A 309 35.53 -7.43 -15.95
CA MET A 309 34.36 -7.13 -15.12
C MET A 309 33.04 -7.18 -15.93
N LYS A 310 33.03 -6.67 -17.16
CA LYS A 310 31.85 -6.71 -18.04
C LYS A 310 31.42 -8.15 -18.30
N LYS A 311 32.35 -9.00 -18.78
CA LYS A 311 32.05 -10.41 -19.06
C LYS A 311 31.66 -11.17 -17.80
N ALA A 312 32.29 -10.85 -16.65
CA ALA A 312 31.96 -11.47 -15.37
C ALA A 312 30.55 -11.09 -14.90
N LEU A 313 30.09 -9.85 -15.12
CA LEU A 313 28.73 -9.43 -14.78
C LEU A 313 27.70 -10.06 -15.74
N CYS A 314 28.01 -10.08 -17.06
CA CYS A 314 27.18 -10.72 -18.10
C CYS A 314 26.99 -12.21 -17.83
N GLY A 315 28.09 -12.94 -17.52
CA GLY A 315 28.07 -14.35 -17.19
C GLY A 315 27.78 -14.64 -15.71
N SER A 316 27.52 -13.63 -14.88
CA SER A 316 27.28 -13.81 -13.44
C SER A 316 28.33 -14.66 -12.70
N CYS A 317 29.62 -14.51 -13.03
CA CYS A 317 30.71 -15.35 -12.55
C CYS A 317 31.01 -15.18 -11.05
N ASN A 318 30.76 -16.19 -10.22
CA ASN A 318 31.07 -16.15 -8.78
C ASN A 318 32.57 -16.01 -8.47
N PRO A 319 33.49 -16.86 -9.06
CA PRO A 319 34.90 -16.74 -8.79
C PRO A 319 35.52 -15.38 -9.08
N TYR A 320 35.01 -14.69 -10.13
CA TYR A 320 35.46 -13.34 -10.44
C TYR A 320 35.09 -12.35 -9.32
N PHE A 321 33.83 -12.35 -8.88
CA PHE A 321 33.37 -11.42 -7.84
C PHE A 321 33.94 -11.73 -6.46
N ILE A 322 34.27 -12.99 -6.16
CA ILE A 322 35.03 -13.35 -4.96
C ILE A 322 36.40 -12.70 -5.02
N SER A 323 37.15 -12.89 -6.12
CA SER A 323 38.47 -12.28 -6.30
C SER A 323 38.41 -10.74 -6.26
N LEU A 324 37.36 -10.15 -6.82
CA LEU A 324 37.17 -8.72 -6.77
C LEU A 324 36.94 -8.21 -5.33
N ALA A 325 36.13 -8.94 -4.53
CA ALA A 325 35.86 -8.60 -3.14
C ALA A 325 37.11 -8.78 -2.26
N GLU A 326 37.95 -9.81 -2.49
CA GLU A 326 39.22 -9.97 -1.81
C GLU A 326 40.16 -8.79 -2.11
N ARG A 327 40.19 -8.30 -3.34
CA ARG A 327 41.02 -7.18 -3.76
C ARG A 327 40.64 -5.86 -3.10
N ILE A 328 39.32 -5.58 -2.95
CA ILE A 328 38.84 -4.30 -2.39
C ILE A 328 38.59 -4.34 -0.89
N GLY A 329 38.44 -5.54 -0.32
CA GLY A 329 38.10 -5.80 1.09
C GLY A 329 36.60 -5.65 1.38
N GLY A 330 36.11 -6.48 2.31
CA GLY A 330 34.71 -6.52 2.71
C GLY A 330 34.20 -5.21 3.33
N GLU A 331 35.09 -4.46 3.98
CA GLU A 331 34.73 -3.18 4.61
C GLU A 331 34.24 -2.12 3.61
N LYS A 332 34.84 -2.02 2.42
CA LYS A 332 34.38 -1.08 1.39
C LYS A 332 33.00 -1.41 0.88
N ILE A 333 32.71 -2.71 0.72
CA ILE A 333 31.38 -3.18 0.31
C ILE A 333 30.34 -2.85 1.39
N LEU A 334 30.66 -3.12 2.66
CA LEU A 334 29.79 -2.80 3.80
C LEU A 334 29.52 -1.29 3.92
N THR A 335 30.57 -0.46 3.80
CA THR A 335 30.42 1.00 3.85
C THR A 335 29.45 1.50 2.77
N LEU A 336 29.53 0.96 1.55
CA LEU A 336 28.57 1.33 0.50
C LEU A 336 27.14 0.84 0.84
N CYS A 337 26.99 -0.36 1.42
CA CYS A 337 25.68 -0.82 1.92
C CYS A 337 25.11 0.13 2.98
N GLU A 338 25.93 0.53 3.94
CA GLU A 338 25.53 1.44 5.02
C GLU A 338 25.16 2.85 4.48
N ASN A 339 25.93 3.37 3.52
CA ASN A 339 25.65 4.63 2.84
C ASN A 339 24.31 4.60 2.06
N LEU A 340 23.90 3.41 1.59
CA LEU A 340 22.59 3.18 1.00
C LEU A 340 21.50 2.93 2.04
N GLY A 341 21.82 2.91 3.34
CA GLY A 341 20.89 2.68 4.44
C GLY A 341 20.49 1.22 4.65
N PHE A 342 21.26 0.25 4.11
CA PHE A 342 21.01 -1.17 4.37
C PHE A 342 21.36 -1.53 5.81
N GLY A 343 20.80 -2.64 6.31
CA GLY A 343 20.94 -3.07 7.71
C GLY A 343 19.93 -2.44 8.66
N THR A 344 19.01 -1.59 8.15
CA THR A 344 17.97 -0.91 8.94
C THR A 344 16.57 -1.18 8.39
N LYS A 345 15.54 -0.82 9.14
CA LYS A 345 14.17 -0.68 8.61
C LYS A 345 14.09 0.65 7.87
N ARG A 346 13.50 0.67 6.70
CA ARG A 346 13.23 1.91 5.97
C ARG A 346 11.83 2.41 6.25
N ALA A 347 11.71 3.67 6.61
CA ALA A 347 10.43 4.36 6.64
C ALA A 347 10.06 4.78 5.21
N LEU A 348 8.94 4.25 4.69
CA LEU A 348 8.37 4.64 3.40
C LEU A 348 7.32 5.75 3.56
N ALA A 349 6.78 5.89 4.76
CA ALA A 349 5.86 6.90 5.23
C ALA A 349 5.79 6.87 6.75
N ASN A 350 4.97 7.74 7.36
CA ASN A 350 4.65 7.68 8.78
C ASN A 350 4.18 6.27 9.14
N ASN A 351 4.82 5.63 10.12
CA ASN A 351 4.45 4.27 10.60
C ASN A 351 4.39 3.16 9.52
N LEU A 352 4.86 3.41 8.30
CA LEU A 352 4.97 2.40 7.24
C LEU A 352 6.44 2.06 6.99
N PHE A 353 6.86 0.85 7.34
CA PHE A 353 8.26 0.43 7.29
C PHE A 353 8.44 -0.86 6.49
N THR A 354 9.62 -0.99 5.88
CA THR A 354 10.10 -2.31 5.41
C THR A 354 10.49 -3.20 6.58
N ALA A 355 10.64 -4.49 6.34
CA ALA A 355 11.41 -5.35 7.23
C ALA A 355 12.85 -4.81 7.37
N LYS A 356 13.51 -5.19 8.46
CA LYS A 356 14.93 -4.87 8.63
C LYS A 356 15.76 -5.74 7.68
N SER A 357 16.55 -5.12 6.81
CA SER A 357 17.58 -5.82 6.05
C SER A 357 18.73 -6.25 6.98
N THR A 358 19.45 -7.30 6.61
CA THR A 358 20.55 -7.86 7.40
C THR A 358 21.85 -7.76 6.60
N LEU A 359 22.89 -7.25 7.25
CA LEU A 359 24.26 -7.23 6.74
C LEU A 359 25.15 -8.13 7.59
N PRO A 360 26.16 -8.78 7.02
CA PRO A 360 27.18 -9.45 7.81
C PRO A 360 27.94 -8.45 8.68
N LYS A 361 28.43 -8.91 9.82
CA LYS A 361 29.26 -8.06 10.69
C LYS A 361 30.59 -7.74 10.03
N LYS A 362 31.14 -6.55 10.29
CA LYS A 362 32.42 -6.10 9.77
C LYS A 362 33.53 -7.10 10.12
N GLU A 363 33.59 -7.55 11.37
CA GLU A 363 34.58 -8.51 11.85
C GLU A 363 34.51 -9.85 11.10
N THR A 364 33.28 -10.27 10.73
CA THR A 364 33.06 -11.52 9.99
C THR A 364 33.65 -11.43 8.58
N VAL A 365 33.33 -10.37 7.82
CA VAL A 365 33.81 -10.24 6.43
C VAL A 365 35.26 -9.81 6.31
N THR A 366 35.90 -9.31 7.40
CA THR A 366 37.32 -8.97 7.41
C THR A 366 38.21 -10.12 7.90
N ALA A 367 37.72 -10.95 8.82
CA ALA A 367 38.50 -12.04 9.42
C ALA A 367 38.22 -13.42 8.81
N GLN A 368 37.11 -13.60 8.11
CA GLN A 368 36.66 -14.90 7.57
C GLN A 368 36.59 -14.86 6.04
N PRO A 369 37.59 -15.36 5.29
CA PRO A 369 37.57 -15.30 3.82
C PRO A 369 36.37 -15.98 3.19
N ALA A 370 35.83 -17.06 3.77
CA ALA A 370 34.61 -17.72 3.27
C ALA A 370 33.35 -16.87 3.44
N ALA A 371 33.27 -16.06 4.51
CA ALA A 371 32.14 -15.13 4.70
C ALA A 371 32.22 -13.99 3.68
N LEU A 372 33.40 -13.45 3.42
CA LEU A 372 33.62 -12.45 2.36
C LEU A 372 33.27 -13.02 0.98
N ALA A 373 33.64 -14.27 0.70
CA ALA A 373 33.31 -14.94 -0.55
C ALA A 373 31.80 -15.05 -0.74
N ASN A 374 31.04 -15.48 0.28
CA ASN A 374 29.56 -15.50 0.22
C ASN A 374 28.98 -14.11 0.03
N PHE A 375 29.47 -13.12 0.76
CA PHE A 375 29.00 -11.73 0.66
C PHE A 375 29.23 -11.15 -0.73
N ALA A 376 30.35 -11.48 -1.39
CA ALA A 376 30.71 -11.01 -2.73
C ALA A 376 29.68 -11.31 -3.83
N PHE A 377 28.90 -12.37 -3.69
CA PHE A 377 27.86 -12.75 -4.64
C PHE A 377 26.44 -12.79 -4.03
N GLY A 378 26.25 -12.10 -2.90
CA GLY A 378 24.94 -11.86 -2.32
C GLY A 378 24.37 -13.03 -1.53
N GLN A 379 25.20 -13.81 -0.87
CA GLN A 379 24.83 -14.95 -0.05
C GLN A 379 25.33 -14.79 1.40
N GLY A 380 25.11 -15.80 2.24
CA GLY A 380 25.48 -15.79 3.66
C GLY A 380 24.47 -15.04 4.52
N GLU A 381 24.95 -14.12 5.35
CA GLU A 381 24.08 -13.36 6.28
C GLU A 381 23.34 -12.18 5.64
N LEU A 382 23.50 -11.97 4.32
CA LEU A 382 22.90 -10.85 3.60
C LEU A 382 21.42 -11.12 3.28
N LEU A 383 20.54 -10.28 3.84
CA LEU A 383 19.12 -10.23 3.47
C LEU A 383 18.74 -8.78 3.13
N LEU A 384 18.13 -8.55 1.98
CA LEU A 384 17.63 -7.25 1.56
C LEU A 384 16.13 -7.33 1.22
N THR A 385 15.45 -6.20 1.35
CA THR A 385 14.08 -6.08 0.84
C THR A 385 14.09 -5.74 -0.66
N PRO A 386 13.03 -6.04 -1.42
CA PRO A 386 12.90 -5.58 -2.80
C PRO A 386 13.03 -4.06 -2.96
N VAL A 387 12.61 -3.28 -1.95
CA VAL A 387 12.85 -1.84 -1.89
C VAL A 387 14.34 -1.52 -1.79
N ASP A 388 15.13 -2.25 -0.98
CA ASP A 388 16.59 -2.06 -0.91
C ASP A 388 17.27 -2.35 -2.25
N VAL A 389 16.85 -3.42 -2.93
CA VAL A 389 17.37 -3.77 -4.26
C VAL A 389 17.02 -2.71 -5.29
N ALA A 390 15.83 -2.11 -5.20
CA ALA A 390 15.44 -0.97 -6.05
C ALA A 390 16.34 0.25 -5.78
N VAL A 391 16.61 0.59 -4.51
CA VAL A 391 17.53 1.69 -4.12
C VAL A 391 18.95 1.45 -4.63
N MET A 392 19.46 0.21 -4.53
CA MET A 392 20.76 -0.16 -5.08
C MET A 392 20.82 0.07 -6.60
N THR A 393 19.77 -0.32 -7.31
CA THR A 393 19.70 -0.15 -8.76
C THR A 393 19.51 1.32 -9.14
N ALA A 394 18.75 2.09 -8.34
CA ALA A 394 18.56 3.52 -8.52
C ALA A 394 19.89 4.29 -8.42
N MET A 395 20.76 3.93 -7.47
CA MET A 395 22.12 4.50 -7.36
C MET A 395 22.89 4.39 -8.68
N ILE A 396 22.77 3.28 -9.39
CA ILE A 396 23.44 3.11 -10.70
C ILE A 396 22.74 3.95 -11.77
N ALA A 397 21.42 3.90 -11.83
CA ALA A 397 20.62 4.57 -12.86
C ALA A 397 20.68 6.11 -12.79
N ASN A 398 20.93 6.68 -11.60
CA ASN A 398 20.97 8.13 -11.38
C ASN A 398 22.38 8.74 -11.32
N GLY A 399 23.42 7.97 -11.65
CA GLY A 399 24.81 8.47 -11.69
C GLY A 399 25.49 8.51 -10.32
N GLY A 400 25.10 7.67 -9.38
CA GLY A 400 25.84 7.43 -8.13
C GLY A 400 25.26 8.08 -6.87
N TYR A 401 23.98 8.46 -6.89
CA TYR A 401 23.30 9.08 -5.73
C TYR A 401 22.47 8.06 -4.96
N ALA A 402 22.56 8.10 -3.63
CA ALA A 402 21.63 7.40 -2.75
C ALA A 402 20.32 8.17 -2.68
N VAL A 403 19.20 7.49 -2.88
CA VAL A 403 17.84 8.03 -2.75
C VAL A 403 17.15 7.44 -1.52
N THR A 404 16.23 8.21 -0.94
CA THR A 404 15.37 7.73 0.15
C THR A 404 14.05 7.27 -0.44
N PRO A 405 13.73 5.96 -0.38
CA PRO A 405 12.46 5.46 -0.92
C PRO A 405 11.29 5.98 -0.09
N LYS A 406 10.21 6.38 -0.78
CA LYS A 406 8.97 6.84 -0.15
C LYS A 406 7.74 6.40 -0.93
N ALA A 407 6.64 6.19 -0.19
CA ALA A 407 5.35 5.78 -0.73
C ALA A 407 4.28 6.88 -0.60
N VAL A 408 4.55 7.93 0.18
CA VAL A 408 3.64 9.07 0.41
C VAL A 408 4.38 10.36 0.11
N CYS A 409 3.80 11.23 -0.71
CA CYS A 409 4.37 12.54 -1.04
C CYS A 409 3.71 13.70 -0.28
N GLY A 410 2.54 13.50 0.35
CA GLY A 410 1.89 14.54 1.11
C GLY A 410 0.54 14.14 1.69
N VAL A 411 -0.10 15.11 2.31
CA VAL A 411 -1.47 14.97 2.82
C VAL A 411 -2.32 16.15 2.36
N MET A 412 -3.57 15.88 2.06
CA MET A 412 -4.59 16.88 1.76
C MET A 412 -5.29 17.27 3.05
N LEU A 413 -5.38 18.56 3.30
CA LEU A 413 -6.00 19.15 4.49
C LEU A 413 -7.50 19.40 4.27
N ALA A 414 -8.25 19.62 5.35
CA ALA A 414 -9.69 19.87 5.31
C ALA A 414 -10.09 21.11 4.49
N ASP A 415 -9.21 22.11 4.39
CA ASP A 415 -9.39 23.30 3.57
C ASP A 415 -9.10 23.08 2.08
N GLY A 416 -8.64 21.87 1.70
CA GLY A 416 -8.22 21.49 0.35
C GLY A 416 -6.78 21.88 0.02
N GLY A 417 -6.02 22.43 0.98
CA GLY A 417 -4.58 22.65 0.84
C GLY A 417 -3.81 21.35 0.87
N VAL A 418 -2.65 21.32 0.22
CA VAL A 418 -1.74 20.15 0.22
C VAL A 418 -0.52 20.48 1.08
N LYS A 419 -0.24 19.63 2.06
CA LYS A 419 1.02 19.65 2.80
C LYS A 419 1.93 18.58 2.23
N GLU A 420 2.91 19.01 1.41
CA GLU A 420 3.90 18.11 0.82
C GLU A 420 4.93 17.66 1.86
N TYR A 421 5.42 16.44 1.70
CA TYR A 421 6.54 15.90 2.47
C TYR A 421 7.82 16.03 1.66
N TYR A 422 8.76 16.81 2.18
CA TYR A 422 10.07 16.96 1.58
C TYR A 422 10.98 15.81 2.02
N THR A 423 11.75 15.28 1.09
CA THR A 423 12.84 14.35 1.38
C THR A 423 14.18 15.08 1.31
N ASP A 424 15.16 14.55 2.03
CA ASP A 424 16.54 15.03 1.91
C ASP A 424 17.00 14.90 0.46
N LYS A 425 17.84 15.84 0.04
CA LYS A 425 18.45 15.78 -1.29
C LYS A 425 19.30 14.51 -1.38
N PRO A 426 19.23 13.79 -2.52
CA PRO A 426 20.09 12.63 -2.74
C PRO A 426 21.57 12.98 -2.53
N SER A 427 22.31 12.15 -1.81
CA SER A 427 23.74 12.30 -1.59
C SER A 427 24.52 11.38 -2.51
N ARG A 428 25.63 11.88 -3.09
CA ARG A 428 26.50 11.05 -3.93
C ARG A 428 27.27 10.06 -3.06
N VAL A 429 27.16 8.77 -3.36
CA VAL A 429 27.80 7.68 -2.61
C VAL A 429 28.83 6.91 -3.41
N ILE A 430 28.80 7.04 -4.74
CA ILE A 430 29.85 6.58 -5.66
C ILE A 430 30.07 7.63 -6.74
N SER A 431 31.23 7.58 -7.40
CA SER A 431 31.54 8.47 -8.52
C SER A 431 30.62 8.21 -9.72
N GLU A 432 30.35 9.25 -10.50
CA GLU A 432 29.57 9.18 -11.72
C GLU A 432 30.17 8.20 -12.74
N ASN A 433 31.50 8.18 -12.84
CA ASN A 433 32.21 7.25 -13.72
C ASN A 433 32.00 5.79 -13.31
N ALA A 434 32.02 5.48 -12.00
CA ALA A 434 31.74 4.14 -11.51
C ALA A 434 30.27 3.74 -11.83
N ALA A 435 29.32 4.61 -11.53
CA ALA A 435 27.90 4.38 -11.83
C ALA A 435 27.68 4.15 -13.34
N LYS A 436 28.22 5.01 -14.20
CA LYS A 436 28.12 4.89 -15.64
C LYS A 436 28.70 3.58 -16.17
N SER A 437 29.92 3.21 -15.70
CA SER A 437 30.54 1.95 -16.12
C SER A 437 29.70 0.73 -15.71
N VAL A 438 29.12 0.72 -14.50
CA VAL A 438 28.23 -0.36 -14.09
C VAL A 438 26.93 -0.36 -14.90
N ALA A 439 26.35 0.80 -15.20
CA ALA A 439 25.16 0.91 -16.04
C ALA A 439 25.38 0.32 -17.44
N GLU A 440 26.52 0.65 -18.08
CA GLU A 440 26.92 0.07 -19.37
C GLU A 440 27.07 -1.46 -19.30
N MET A 441 27.65 -1.98 -18.20
CA MET A 441 27.76 -3.42 -17.97
C MET A 441 26.37 -4.06 -17.75
N MET A 442 25.46 -3.40 -17.04
CA MET A 442 24.08 -3.87 -16.85
C MET A 442 23.29 -3.89 -18.16
N CYS A 443 23.52 -2.94 -19.07
CA CYS A 443 22.97 -2.99 -20.42
C CYS A 443 23.52 -4.21 -21.20
N ALA A 444 24.80 -4.50 -21.06
CA ALA A 444 25.41 -5.69 -21.68
C ALA A 444 24.86 -7.01 -21.09
N VAL A 445 24.52 -7.07 -19.80
CA VAL A 445 23.84 -8.24 -19.23
C VAL A 445 22.52 -8.54 -19.95
N VAL A 446 21.77 -7.50 -20.34
CA VAL A 446 20.49 -7.64 -21.05
C VAL A 446 20.70 -7.95 -22.53
N SER A 447 21.69 -7.33 -23.19
CA SER A 447 21.92 -7.52 -24.63
C SER A 447 22.75 -8.77 -24.98
N GLU A 448 23.69 -9.15 -24.13
CA GLU A 448 24.71 -10.18 -24.43
C GLU A 448 24.79 -11.29 -23.37
N GLY A 449 24.17 -11.10 -22.20
CA GLY A 449 24.36 -11.95 -21.02
C GLY A 449 23.11 -12.71 -20.56
N THR A 450 23.14 -13.06 -19.26
CA THR A 450 22.08 -13.85 -18.60
C THR A 450 20.72 -13.14 -18.51
N GLY A 451 20.65 -11.83 -18.84
CA GLY A 451 19.46 -11.00 -18.77
C GLY A 451 18.65 -10.91 -20.05
N GLY A 452 18.98 -11.66 -21.10
CA GLY A 452 18.37 -11.51 -22.44
C GLY A 452 16.84 -11.59 -22.47
N ALA A 453 16.22 -12.38 -21.58
CA ALA A 453 14.77 -12.46 -21.46
C ALA A 453 14.10 -11.18 -20.93
N ALA A 454 14.87 -10.23 -20.39
CA ALA A 454 14.40 -8.92 -19.94
C ALA A 454 14.46 -7.84 -21.03
N MET A 455 14.99 -8.15 -22.23
CA MET A 455 15.12 -7.17 -23.32
C MET A 455 13.74 -6.67 -23.76
N PRO A 456 13.39 -5.39 -23.55
CA PRO A 456 12.13 -4.82 -24.01
C PRO A 456 12.12 -4.67 -25.53
N ASN A 457 10.92 -4.55 -26.11
CA ASN A 457 10.75 -4.36 -27.55
C ASN A 457 11.32 -3.02 -28.04
N VAL A 458 11.31 -1.99 -27.17
CA VAL A 458 11.79 -0.63 -27.49
C VAL A 458 12.54 -0.05 -26.28
N GLY A 459 13.49 0.85 -26.52
CA GLY A 459 14.16 1.65 -25.49
C GLY A 459 15.36 0.97 -24.82
N GLY A 460 15.56 -0.34 -25.02
CA GLY A 460 16.60 -1.09 -24.33
C GLY A 460 16.44 -1.05 -22.80
N ALA A 461 17.24 -1.82 -22.09
CA ALA A 461 17.27 -1.83 -20.63
C ALA A 461 18.64 -2.23 -20.10
N GLY A 462 18.94 -1.85 -18.85
CA GLY A 462 20.06 -2.41 -18.09
C GLY A 462 19.53 -3.19 -16.89
N GLY A 463 20.18 -4.30 -16.53
CA GLY A 463 19.71 -5.06 -15.39
C GLY A 463 20.58 -6.24 -15.01
N LYS A 464 20.18 -6.97 -13.96
CA LYS A 464 20.87 -8.16 -13.47
C LYS A 464 19.89 -9.20 -12.96
N THR A 465 20.12 -10.44 -13.34
CA THR A 465 19.41 -11.62 -12.84
C THR A 465 20.05 -12.16 -11.56
N ALA A 466 19.26 -12.75 -10.68
CA ALA A 466 19.75 -13.65 -9.66
C ALA A 466 18.80 -14.83 -9.41
N THR A 467 19.39 -15.92 -8.95
CA THR A 467 18.69 -17.08 -8.38
C THR A 467 19.38 -17.37 -7.06
N ALA A 468 18.72 -17.07 -5.96
CA ALA A 468 19.23 -17.26 -4.61
C ALA A 468 18.46 -18.39 -3.92
N GLU A 469 19.15 -19.31 -3.25
CA GLU A 469 18.50 -20.32 -2.44
C GLU A 469 17.87 -19.67 -1.21
N ALA A 470 16.61 -19.98 -0.93
CA ALA A 470 15.89 -19.45 0.23
C ALA A 470 16.36 -20.05 1.58
N GLY A 471 17.15 -21.10 1.54
CA GLY A 471 17.67 -21.79 2.74
C GLY A 471 16.70 -22.82 3.33
N TYR A 472 15.54 -23.03 2.73
CA TYR A 472 14.56 -24.04 3.12
C TYR A 472 14.04 -24.82 1.90
N LYS A 473 13.31 -25.90 2.17
CA LYS A 473 12.74 -26.76 1.15
C LYS A 473 11.22 -26.82 1.31
N VAL A 474 10.50 -26.93 0.19
CA VAL A 474 9.08 -27.22 0.13
C VAL A 474 8.94 -28.52 -0.66
N ASP A 475 8.22 -29.50 -0.14
CA ASP A 475 8.03 -30.84 -0.73
C ASP A 475 9.33 -31.54 -1.14
N GLY A 476 10.42 -31.27 -0.40
CA GLY A 476 11.76 -31.82 -0.66
C GLY A 476 12.59 -31.05 -1.69
N GLU A 477 12.01 -30.14 -2.43
CA GLU A 477 12.68 -29.29 -3.41
C GLU A 477 13.22 -28.01 -2.78
N LYS A 478 14.38 -27.50 -3.25
CA LYS A 478 14.93 -26.23 -2.82
C LYS A 478 14.06 -25.09 -3.34
N VAL A 479 13.72 -24.15 -2.47
CA VAL A 479 13.03 -22.93 -2.85
C VAL A 479 14.05 -21.89 -3.33
N ASN A 480 13.78 -21.32 -4.50
CA ASN A 480 14.59 -20.27 -5.08
C ASN A 480 13.89 -18.92 -5.03
N GLN A 481 14.64 -17.88 -4.70
CA GLN A 481 14.26 -16.49 -4.85
C GLN A 481 14.82 -15.97 -6.17
N CYS A 482 13.92 -15.73 -7.12
CA CYS A 482 14.25 -15.41 -8.50
C CYS A 482 14.13 -13.92 -8.72
N TRP A 483 15.26 -13.24 -8.96
CA TRP A 483 15.32 -11.79 -9.09
C TRP A 483 15.63 -11.33 -10.50
N PHE A 484 15.07 -10.19 -10.84
CA PHE A 484 15.59 -9.27 -11.84
C PHE A 484 15.45 -7.84 -11.32
N SER A 485 16.55 -7.10 -11.31
CA SER A 485 16.49 -5.66 -11.01
C SER A 485 17.25 -4.90 -12.08
N GLY A 486 16.63 -3.85 -12.59
CA GLY A 486 17.17 -3.08 -13.70
C GLY A 486 16.51 -1.73 -13.85
N PHE A 487 16.88 -1.02 -14.90
CA PHE A 487 16.35 0.30 -15.24
C PHE A 487 15.90 0.36 -16.70
N TYR A 488 14.97 1.25 -16.95
CA TYR A 488 14.35 1.48 -18.26
C TYR A 488 14.01 2.98 -18.45
N PRO A 489 14.19 3.58 -19.66
CA PRO A 489 14.98 3.08 -20.80
C PRO A 489 16.49 2.99 -20.49
N ALA A 490 17.27 2.34 -21.40
CA ALA A 490 18.71 2.13 -21.20
C ALA A 490 19.52 3.43 -21.21
N GLU A 491 19.24 4.35 -22.15
CA GLU A 491 20.04 5.57 -22.36
C GLU A 491 19.72 6.69 -21.37
N ASN A 492 18.47 6.81 -20.96
CA ASN A 492 18.03 7.82 -19.99
C ASN A 492 17.06 7.19 -19.01
N PRO A 493 17.56 6.51 -17.98
CA PRO A 493 16.73 5.77 -17.04
C PRO A 493 15.69 6.65 -16.35
N LYS A 494 14.41 6.40 -16.61
CA LYS A 494 13.28 7.04 -15.92
C LYS A 494 12.69 6.17 -14.81
N TYR A 495 12.88 4.86 -14.94
CA TYR A 495 12.31 3.87 -14.04
C TYR A 495 13.34 2.84 -13.62
N VAL A 496 13.39 2.56 -12.35
CA VAL A 496 13.98 1.34 -11.81
C VAL A 496 12.86 0.35 -11.57
N ILE A 497 13.03 -0.86 -12.08
CA ILE A 497 12.06 -1.93 -11.96
C ILE A 497 12.74 -3.10 -11.26
N THR A 498 12.21 -3.52 -10.12
CA THR A 498 12.69 -4.66 -9.35
C THR A 498 11.60 -5.72 -9.27
N VAL A 499 11.93 -6.93 -9.70
CA VAL A 499 11.05 -8.08 -9.74
C VAL A 499 11.63 -9.19 -8.88
N LEU A 500 10.82 -9.75 -8.00
CA LEU A 500 11.11 -10.94 -7.20
C LEU A 500 10.01 -11.97 -7.41
N GLY A 501 10.37 -13.18 -7.82
CA GLY A 501 9.50 -14.36 -7.78
C GLY A 501 9.97 -15.33 -6.68
N GLU A 502 9.05 -15.74 -5.80
CA GLU A 502 9.30 -16.80 -4.84
C GLU A 502 9.06 -18.16 -5.51
N ASN A 503 9.92 -19.15 -5.18
CA ASN A 503 9.80 -20.51 -5.68
C ASN A 503 9.76 -20.67 -7.22
N GLY A 504 10.47 -19.77 -7.93
CA GLY A 504 10.62 -19.84 -9.38
C GLY A 504 11.77 -20.73 -9.84
N GLU A 505 11.91 -20.91 -11.14
CA GLU A 505 12.98 -21.73 -11.73
C GLU A 505 14.34 -20.98 -11.68
N SER A 506 14.38 -19.75 -12.16
CA SER A 506 15.55 -18.88 -12.13
C SER A 506 15.15 -17.42 -12.39
N GLY A 507 16.05 -16.49 -12.03
CA GLY A 507 15.84 -15.07 -12.33
C GLY A 507 15.64 -14.79 -13.82
N ALA A 508 16.35 -15.52 -14.69
CA ALA A 508 16.24 -15.38 -16.15
C ALA A 508 14.89 -15.90 -16.70
N LYS A 509 14.33 -16.94 -16.10
CA LYS A 509 13.08 -17.55 -16.60
C LYS A 509 11.83 -17.03 -15.90
N THR A 510 11.95 -16.62 -14.62
CA THR A 510 10.80 -16.19 -13.80
C THR A 510 10.67 -14.68 -13.76
N ALA A 511 11.73 -13.95 -13.37
CA ALA A 511 11.65 -12.52 -13.11
C ALA A 511 11.95 -11.65 -14.34
N ALA A 512 12.90 -12.05 -15.19
CA ALA A 512 13.29 -11.27 -16.36
C ALA A 512 12.15 -11.07 -17.39
N PRO A 513 11.30 -12.08 -17.71
CA PRO A 513 10.15 -11.87 -18.59
C PRO A 513 9.12 -10.90 -18.03
N VAL A 514 8.91 -10.90 -16.71
CA VAL A 514 7.99 -9.96 -16.03
C VAL A 514 8.54 -8.54 -16.10
N PHE A 515 9.85 -8.35 -15.88
CA PHE A 515 10.50 -7.05 -16.11
C PHE A 515 10.28 -6.54 -17.54
N LYS A 516 10.50 -7.38 -18.56
CA LYS A 516 10.23 -7.04 -19.96
C LYS A 516 8.78 -6.60 -20.17
N ARG A 517 7.82 -7.37 -19.64
CA ARG A 517 6.39 -7.07 -19.76
C ARG A 517 6.03 -5.71 -19.15
N VAL A 518 6.65 -5.35 -18.01
CA VAL A 518 6.49 -4.02 -17.41
C VAL A 518 7.04 -2.93 -18.32
N CYS A 519 8.26 -3.10 -18.85
CA CYS A 519 8.86 -2.13 -19.77
C CYS A 519 8.01 -1.92 -21.04
N ASP A 520 7.55 -3.01 -21.64
CA ASP A 520 6.71 -2.97 -22.85
C ASP A 520 5.37 -2.27 -22.54
N GLY A 521 4.75 -2.56 -21.38
CA GLY A 521 3.53 -1.89 -20.93
C GLY A 521 3.71 -0.39 -20.69
N ILE A 522 4.87 0.04 -20.15
CA ILE A 522 5.23 1.45 -19.99
C ILE A 522 5.32 2.14 -21.35
N TYR A 523 5.95 1.50 -22.31
CA TYR A 523 6.07 2.02 -23.69
C TYR A 523 4.71 2.12 -24.38
N GLU A 524 3.90 1.07 -24.33
CA GLU A 524 2.55 1.01 -24.92
C GLU A 524 1.60 2.05 -24.34
N ALA A 525 1.75 2.36 -23.04
CA ALA A 525 1.00 3.42 -22.38
C ALA A 525 1.47 4.85 -22.74
N GLY A 526 2.58 5.00 -23.49
CA GLY A 526 3.11 6.30 -23.91
C GLY A 526 3.75 7.12 -22.79
N ILE A 527 4.20 6.45 -21.72
CA ILE A 527 4.80 7.08 -20.53
C ILE A 527 6.31 6.79 -20.38
N ALA A 528 6.91 6.18 -21.42
CA ALA A 528 8.35 5.85 -21.48
C ALA A 528 9.26 7.09 -21.66
#